data_2bd6decb23ab85089fa20a0dd20afeae
#
_entry.id   2bd6decb23ab85089fa20a0dd20afeae
#
_cell.length_a   1.000
_cell.length_b   1.000
_cell.length_c   1.000
_cell.angle_alpha   90.00
_cell.angle_beta   90.00
_cell.angle_gamma   90.00
#
_symmetry.space_group_name_H-M   'P 1'
#
loop_
_entity.id
_entity.type
_entity.pdbx_description
1 polymer ?
#
loop_
_entity_poly.entity_id
_entity_poly.type
_entity_poly.pdbx_seq_one_letter_code
_entity_poly.pdbx_strand_id
1 'polypeptide(L)'
;MEHRFLPQTTTAAWLLFGCGMLGALALGAGVFGQWVEDPPVDYAVYLILVGAVGLGVALWFGDLSAVPVRVGDAGVALEKGTELVRLGWCDMQSVTIEKNQLFVKTTELSFAIPIAAHPQAVAWLLKEGVQRMPDVVNVKRRELGQLPKPDASAGEELQVEGLQVAGRRCRQSDKLISFEKDARICPNCCEVYHRLHVPQDCVTCNQILGNRAVTP
;
A
#
# COMPACT_ATOMS: atom_id res chain seq x y z
N MET A 1 4.05 -14.35 -8.66
CA MET A 1 3.11 -14.58 -7.53
C MET A 1 2.93 -13.29 -6.77
N GLU A 2 1.74 -13.02 -6.25
CA GLU A 2 1.44 -11.80 -5.50
C GLU A 2 0.77 -12.20 -4.17
N HIS A 3 1.24 -11.62 -3.06
CA HIS A 3 0.66 -11.87 -1.75
C HIS A 3 -0.13 -10.64 -1.31
N ARG A 4 -1.39 -10.86 -0.93
CA ARG A 4 -2.30 -9.84 -0.40
C ARG A 4 -2.26 -9.85 1.12
N PHE A 5 -1.95 -8.72 1.71
CA PHE A 5 -1.89 -8.54 3.15
C PHE A 5 -3.03 -7.64 3.61
N LEU A 6 -3.92 -8.18 4.42
CA LEU A 6 -4.95 -7.40 5.08
C LEU A 6 -4.36 -6.62 6.26
N PRO A 7 -4.87 -5.42 6.55
CA PRO A 7 -4.42 -4.66 7.69
C PRO A 7 -4.74 -5.38 8.99
N GLN A 8 -3.77 -5.44 9.90
CA GLN A 8 -4.00 -5.93 11.25
C GLN A 8 -4.78 -4.86 12.03
N THR A 9 -5.86 -5.27 12.68
CA THR A 9 -6.62 -4.39 13.57
C THR A 9 -5.79 -4.07 14.80
N THR A 10 -5.41 -2.80 14.95
CA THR A 10 -4.71 -2.34 16.14
C THR A 10 -5.69 -2.08 17.28
N THR A 11 -5.22 -2.15 18.53
CA THR A 11 -6.02 -1.79 19.73
C THR A 11 -6.58 -0.36 19.59
N ALA A 12 -5.84 0.54 18.94
CA ALA A 12 -6.28 1.90 18.67
C ALA A 12 -7.52 1.96 17.76
N ALA A 13 -7.63 1.09 16.75
CA ALA A 13 -8.79 1.03 15.87
C ALA A 13 -10.07 0.63 16.62
N TRP A 14 -9.98 -0.33 17.54
CA TRP A 14 -11.11 -0.70 18.40
C TRP A 14 -11.54 0.40 19.36
N LEU A 15 -10.58 1.14 19.93
CA LEU A 15 -10.87 2.30 20.78
C LEU A 15 -11.57 3.42 19.99
N LEU A 16 -11.11 3.72 18.79
CA LEU A 16 -11.73 4.72 17.91
C LEU A 16 -13.15 4.31 17.50
N PHE A 17 -13.35 3.04 17.16
CA PHE A 17 -14.68 2.51 16.86
C PHE A 17 -15.61 2.61 18.09
N GLY A 18 -15.12 2.25 19.28
CA GLY A 18 -15.85 2.40 20.54
C GLY A 18 -16.22 3.85 20.84
N CYS A 19 -15.28 4.79 20.70
CA CYS A 19 -15.52 6.22 20.85
C CYS A 19 -16.56 6.74 19.85
N GLY A 20 -16.49 6.31 18.60
CA GLY A 20 -17.47 6.68 17.57
C GLY A 20 -18.88 6.18 17.90
N MET A 21 -19.02 4.91 18.30
CA MET A 21 -20.32 4.36 18.72
C MET A 21 -20.90 5.07 19.95
N LEU A 22 -20.10 5.27 20.99
CA LEU A 22 -20.55 5.99 22.19
C LEU A 22 -20.90 7.45 21.87
N GLY A 23 -20.12 8.10 20.99
CA GLY A 23 -20.39 9.44 20.50
C GLY A 23 -21.72 9.51 19.75
N ALA A 24 -22.02 8.57 18.88
CA ALA A 24 -23.28 8.50 18.13
C ALA A 24 -24.48 8.28 19.07
N LEU A 25 -24.34 7.37 20.04
CA LEU A 25 -25.39 7.12 21.04
C LEU A 25 -25.65 8.34 21.92
N ALA A 26 -24.60 9.01 22.41
CA ALA A 26 -24.74 10.20 23.22
C ALA A 26 -25.40 11.35 22.43
N LEU A 27 -24.99 11.54 21.18
CA LEU A 27 -25.58 12.55 20.30
C LEU A 27 -27.04 12.25 20.00
N GLY A 28 -27.40 11.01 19.69
CA GLY A 28 -28.79 10.59 19.47
C GLY A 28 -29.66 10.78 20.71
N ALA A 29 -29.18 10.36 21.89
CA ALA A 29 -29.88 10.56 23.15
C ALA A 29 -30.05 12.04 23.50
N GLY A 30 -29.02 12.86 23.25
CA GLY A 30 -29.10 14.29 23.49
C GLY A 30 -30.10 15.00 22.56
N VAL A 31 -30.11 14.64 21.27
CA VAL A 31 -31.11 15.16 20.31
C VAL A 31 -32.52 14.75 20.72
N PHE A 32 -32.72 13.49 21.09
CA PHE A 32 -34.01 13.01 21.55
C PHE A 32 -34.48 13.76 22.77
N GLY A 33 -33.64 13.87 23.81
CA GLY A 33 -33.99 14.56 25.07
C GLY A 33 -34.21 16.07 24.91
N GLN A 34 -33.62 16.71 23.88
CA GLN A 34 -33.75 18.14 23.64
C GLN A 34 -35.01 18.52 22.84
N TRP A 35 -35.37 17.69 21.83
CA TRP A 35 -36.40 18.07 20.87
C TRP A 35 -37.62 17.14 20.84
N VAL A 36 -37.55 15.96 21.43
CA VAL A 36 -38.66 14.99 21.39
C VAL A 36 -39.34 14.86 22.74
N GLU A 37 -38.57 14.99 23.83
CA GLU A 37 -39.09 14.85 25.19
C GLU A 37 -39.66 16.20 25.68
N ASP A 38 -40.83 16.18 26.32
CA ASP A 38 -41.50 17.35 26.87
C ASP A 38 -41.83 17.12 28.36
N PRO A 39 -41.20 17.87 29.32
CA PRO A 39 -40.26 18.97 29.08
C PRO A 39 -38.84 18.48 28.65
N PRO A 40 -38.09 19.36 27.96
CA PRO A 40 -36.73 19.04 27.52
C PRO A 40 -35.83 18.68 28.71
N VAL A 41 -34.93 17.73 28.51
CA VAL A 41 -34.02 17.25 29.54
C VAL A 41 -32.85 18.22 29.73
N ASP A 42 -32.61 18.71 30.94
CA ASP A 42 -31.57 19.74 31.24
C ASP A 42 -30.16 19.37 30.82
N TYR A 43 -29.80 18.07 30.82
CA TYR A 43 -28.47 17.61 30.43
C TYR A 43 -28.35 17.24 28.95
N ALA A 44 -29.42 17.35 28.16
CA ALA A 44 -29.43 16.95 26.75
C ALA A 44 -28.35 17.68 25.91
N VAL A 45 -28.14 18.98 26.18
CA VAL A 45 -27.12 19.80 25.51
C VAL A 45 -25.70 19.26 25.74
N TYR A 46 -25.41 18.78 26.93
CA TYR A 46 -24.11 18.21 27.27
C TYR A 46 -23.88 16.87 26.55
N LEU A 47 -24.93 16.05 26.40
CA LEU A 47 -24.87 14.80 25.62
C LEU A 47 -24.60 15.08 24.14
N ILE A 48 -25.22 16.11 23.57
CA ILE A 48 -24.97 16.55 22.19
C ILE A 48 -23.51 16.96 22.01
N LEU A 49 -22.99 17.79 22.92
CA LEU A 49 -21.60 18.24 22.86
C LEU A 49 -20.60 17.07 22.98
N VAL A 50 -20.78 16.19 23.96
CA VAL A 50 -19.92 15.01 24.14
C VAL A 50 -20.00 14.09 22.95
N GLY A 51 -21.22 13.87 22.42
CA GLY A 51 -21.44 13.05 21.23
C GLY A 51 -20.78 13.62 20.00
N ALA A 52 -20.89 14.93 19.77
CA ALA A 52 -20.25 15.62 18.64
C ALA A 52 -18.72 15.55 18.73
N VAL A 53 -18.14 15.77 19.91
CA VAL A 53 -16.69 15.64 20.12
C VAL A 53 -16.24 14.19 19.88
N GLY A 54 -16.95 13.19 20.42
CA GLY A 54 -16.60 11.78 20.25
C GLY A 54 -16.63 11.34 18.76
N LEU A 55 -17.65 11.77 18.03
CA LEU A 55 -17.74 11.54 16.59
C LEU A 55 -16.65 12.31 15.83
N GLY A 56 -16.39 13.56 16.18
CA GLY A 56 -15.34 14.37 15.58
C GLY A 56 -13.97 13.72 15.73
N VAL A 57 -13.64 13.20 16.91
CA VAL A 57 -12.41 12.45 17.16
C VAL A 57 -12.37 11.17 16.31
N ALA A 58 -13.45 10.40 16.30
CA ALA A 58 -13.51 9.16 15.51
C ALA A 58 -13.35 9.41 14.02
N LEU A 59 -13.95 10.47 13.46
CA LEU A 59 -13.80 10.87 12.06
C LEU A 59 -12.41 11.40 11.76
N TRP A 60 -11.85 12.25 12.64
CA TRP A 60 -10.52 12.82 12.43
C TRP A 60 -9.40 11.76 12.41
N PHE A 61 -9.51 10.77 13.29
CA PHE A 61 -8.54 9.68 13.38
C PHE A 61 -8.95 8.43 12.60
N GLY A 62 -10.19 8.35 12.09
CA GLY A 62 -10.72 7.22 11.34
C GLY A 62 -10.10 7.03 9.94
N ASP A 63 -9.53 8.09 9.35
CA ASP A 63 -8.79 8.06 8.08
C ASP A 63 -7.46 7.27 8.16
N LEU A 64 -7.13 6.77 9.36
CA LEU A 64 -6.03 5.84 9.59
C LEU A 64 -6.39 4.39 9.22
N SER A 65 -7.49 4.15 8.50
CA SER A 65 -7.82 2.83 7.99
C SER A 65 -6.76 2.42 6.95
N ALA A 66 -5.83 1.59 7.41
CA ALA A 66 -4.83 1.02 6.52
C ALA A 66 -5.55 0.19 5.45
N VAL A 67 -5.23 0.45 4.19
CA VAL A 67 -5.79 -0.27 3.04
C VAL A 67 -5.00 -1.56 2.80
N PRO A 68 -5.62 -2.63 2.25
CA PRO A 68 -4.89 -3.84 1.91
C PRO A 68 -3.70 -3.55 0.99
N VAL A 69 -2.58 -4.23 1.26
CA VAL A 69 -1.33 -4.09 0.50
C VAL A 69 -1.07 -5.39 -0.22
N ARG A 70 -0.70 -5.31 -1.50
CA ARG A 70 -0.21 -6.45 -2.28
C ARG A 70 1.26 -6.28 -2.56
N VAL A 71 2.02 -7.35 -2.40
CA VAL A 71 3.46 -7.40 -2.71
C VAL A 71 3.72 -8.65 -3.54
N GLY A 72 4.43 -8.49 -4.64
CA GLY A 72 4.74 -9.62 -5.50
C GLY A 72 5.75 -9.30 -6.60
N ASP A 73 5.81 -10.18 -7.58
CA ASP A 73 6.78 -10.10 -8.68
C ASP A 73 6.64 -8.81 -9.50
N ALA A 74 5.41 -8.32 -9.66
CA ALA A 74 5.13 -7.12 -10.44
C ALA A 74 5.41 -5.80 -9.69
N GLY A 75 5.58 -5.84 -8.37
CA GLY A 75 5.77 -4.64 -7.55
C GLY A 75 4.92 -4.66 -6.29
N VAL A 76 4.48 -3.47 -5.91
CA VAL A 76 3.61 -3.23 -4.74
C VAL A 76 2.33 -2.56 -5.19
N ALA A 77 1.20 -2.96 -4.63
CA ALA A 77 -0.07 -2.31 -4.92
C ALA A 77 -0.85 -2.03 -3.62
N LEU A 78 -1.61 -0.94 -3.64
CA LEU A 78 -2.55 -0.56 -2.60
C LEU A 78 -3.98 -0.66 -3.12
N GLU A 79 -4.85 -1.34 -2.37
CA GLU A 79 -6.28 -1.44 -2.68
C GLU A 79 -7.02 -0.27 -2.04
N LYS A 80 -7.31 0.78 -2.82
CA LYS A 80 -8.12 1.92 -2.36
C LYS A 80 -9.55 1.79 -2.85
N GLY A 81 -10.40 1.18 -2.03
CA GLY A 81 -11.79 0.91 -2.43
C GLY A 81 -11.86 -0.04 -3.62
N THR A 82 -12.34 0.45 -4.76
CA THR A 82 -12.41 -0.30 -6.03
C THR A 82 -11.18 -0.10 -6.92
N GLU A 83 -10.28 0.81 -6.55
CA GLU A 83 -9.08 1.10 -7.34
C GLU A 83 -7.87 0.36 -6.80
N LEU A 84 -7.10 -0.25 -7.70
CA LEU A 84 -5.82 -0.84 -7.42
C LEU A 84 -4.71 0.08 -7.93
N VAL A 85 -4.03 0.77 -7.02
CA VAL A 85 -2.90 1.61 -7.39
C VAL A 85 -1.62 0.79 -7.27
N ARG A 86 -1.01 0.48 -8.41
CA ARG A 86 0.17 -0.39 -8.51
C ARG A 86 1.43 0.40 -8.82
N LEU A 87 2.52 0.07 -8.14
CA LEU A 87 3.87 0.54 -8.41
C LEU A 87 4.74 -0.64 -8.83
N GLY A 88 5.30 -0.58 -10.03
CA GLY A 88 6.29 -1.54 -10.49
C GLY A 88 7.63 -1.36 -9.75
N TRP A 89 8.41 -2.44 -9.61
CA TRP A 89 9.75 -2.35 -9.03
C TRP A 89 10.63 -1.35 -9.79
N CYS A 90 10.54 -1.32 -11.12
CA CYS A 90 11.28 -0.41 -11.99
C CYS A 90 10.91 1.07 -11.81
N ASP A 91 9.72 1.36 -11.30
CA ASP A 91 9.24 2.73 -11.10
C ASP A 91 9.67 3.32 -9.75
N MET A 92 10.16 2.47 -8.83
CA MET A 92 10.56 2.89 -7.48
C MET A 92 11.89 3.63 -7.50
N GLN A 93 11.94 4.79 -6.87
CA GLN A 93 13.15 5.62 -6.73
C GLN A 93 13.76 5.54 -5.34
N SER A 94 12.94 5.40 -4.31
CA SER A 94 13.42 5.23 -2.95
C SER A 94 12.41 4.50 -2.07
N VAL A 95 12.95 3.64 -1.19
CA VAL A 95 12.20 2.97 -0.14
C VAL A 95 12.87 3.31 1.19
N THR A 96 12.13 4.01 2.07
CA THR A 96 12.65 4.49 3.36
C THR A 96 11.66 4.21 4.48
N ILE A 97 12.15 4.07 5.71
CA ILE A 97 11.30 3.99 6.91
C ILE A 97 11.41 5.31 7.67
N GLU A 98 10.29 5.96 7.90
CA GLU A 98 10.20 7.18 8.71
C GLU A 98 8.97 7.12 9.61
N LYS A 99 9.11 7.51 10.89
CA LYS A 99 7.98 7.63 11.85
C LYS A 99 7.06 6.39 11.89
N ASN A 100 7.64 5.19 11.86
CA ASN A 100 6.89 3.92 11.87
C ASN A 100 6.02 3.68 10.63
N GLN A 101 6.37 4.30 9.49
CA GLN A 101 5.76 4.08 8.19
C GLN A 101 6.85 3.77 7.17
N LEU A 102 6.54 2.87 6.25
CA LEU A 102 7.36 2.63 5.07
C LEU A 102 6.90 3.56 3.96
N PHE A 103 7.82 4.39 3.48
CA PHE A 103 7.60 5.27 2.33
C PHE A 103 8.20 4.63 1.09
N VAL A 104 7.39 4.46 0.07
CA VAL A 104 7.81 4.07 -1.28
C VAL A 104 7.54 5.25 -2.19
N LYS A 105 8.60 5.81 -2.80
CA LYS A 105 8.49 6.98 -3.68
C LYS A 105 8.82 6.58 -5.11
N THR A 106 8.04 7.13 -6.03
CA THR A 106 8.30 7.14 -7.46
C THR A 106 8.43 8.58 -7.95
N THR A 107 8.57 8.78 -9.25
CA THR A 107 8.60 10.13 -9.86
C THR A 107 7.30 10.90 -9.64
N GLU A 108 6.16 10.21 -9.64
CA GLU A 108 4.82 10.84 -9.64
C GLU A 108 4.03 10.57 -8.37
N LEU A 109 4.31 9.45 -7.70
CA LEU A 109 3.51 8.96 -6.57
C LEU A 109 4.39 8.67 -5.36
N SER A 110 3.80 8.79 -4.18
CA SER A 110 4.39 8.32 -2.93
C SER A 110 3.37 7.53 -2.12
N PHE A 111 3.77 6.36 -1.64
CA PHE A 111 2.97 5.54 -0.74
C PHE A 111 3.54 5.57 0.66
N ALA A 112 2.65 5.66 1.62
CA ALA A 112 2.98 5.48 3.03
C ALA A 112 2.25 4.23 3.53
N ILE A 113 3.00 3.22 3.96
CA ILE A 113 2.45 1.97 4.48
C ILE A 113 2.74 1.92 5.99
N PRO A 114 1.71 1.98 6.85
CA PRO A 114 1.89 1.90 8.30
C PRO A 114 2.45 0.53 8.71
N ILE A 115 3.61 0.50 9.36
CA ILE A 115 4.26 -0.76 9.77
C ILE A 115 3.41 -1.51 10.79
N ALA A 116 2.78 -0.79 11.72
CA ALA A 116 1.94 -1.39 12.76
C ALA A 116 0.73 -2.14 12.17
N ALA A 117 0.16 -1.65 11.06
CA ALA A 117 -0.96 -2.28 10.39
C ALA A 117 -0.54 -3.41 9.43
N HIS A 118 0.68 -3.31 8.85
CA HIS A 118 1.16 -4.23 7.83
C HIS A 118 2.59 -4.75 8.09
N PRO A 119 2.90 -5.32 9.25
CA PRO A 119 4.28 -5.71 9.58
C PRO A 119 4.84 -6.76 8.61
N GLN A 120 4.02 -7.72 8.19
CA GLN A 120 4.43 -8.76 7.25
C GLN A 120 4.57 -8.25 5.81
N ALA A 121 3.63 -7.40 5.34
CA ALA A 121 3.73 -6.79 4.02
C ALA A 121 5.02 -5.97 3.87
N VAL A 122 5.36 -5.18 4.91
CA VAL A 122 6.59 -4.38 4.94
C VAL A 122 7.83 -5.28 4.93
N ALA A 123 7.84 -6.36 5.73
CA ALA A 123 8.94 -7.31 5.75
C ALA A 123 9.14 -8.00 4.38
N TRP A 124 8.05 -8.40 3.72
CA TRP A 124 8.07 -8.96 2.37
C TRP A 124 8.56 -7.95 1.33
N LEU A 125 8.02 -6.73 1.35
CA LEU A 125 8.42 -5.66 0.44
C LEU A 125 9.91 -5.37 0.54
N LEU A 126 10.45 -5.28 1.76
CA LEU A 126 11.88 -5.03 1.97
C LEU A 126 12.74 -6.22 1.53
N LYS A 127 12.32 -7.45 1.78
CA LYS A 127 13.01 -8.66 1.31
C LYS A 127 13.12 -8.67 -0.21
N GLU A 128 11.98 -8.50 -0.91
CA GLU A 128 11.94 -8.49 -2.37
C GLU A 128 12.66 -7.25 -2.94
N GLY A 129 12.50 -6.09 -2.31
CA GLY A 129 13.15 -4.85 -2.72
C GLY A 129 14.67 -4.93 -2.63
N VAL A 130 15.22 -5.43 -1.52
CA VAL A 130 16.68 -5.61 -1.37
C VAL A 130 17.23 -6.61 -2.39
N GLN A 131 16.48 -7.64 -2.73
CA GLN A 131 16.89 -8.64 -3.71
C GLN A 131 16.86 -8.09 -5.14
N ARG A 132 15.86 -7.27 -5.48
CA ARG A 132 15.61 -6.79 -6.84
C ARG A 132 16.27 -5.45 -7.13
N MET A 133 16.23 -4.54 -6.17
CA MET A 133 16.64 -3.13 -6.29
C MET A 133 17.41 -2.66 -5.05
N PRO A 134 18.58 -3.23 -4.77
CA PRO A 134 19.35 -2.95 -3.53
C PRO A 134 19.70 -1.46 -3.35
N ASP A 135 19.94 -0.74 -4.46
CA ASP A 135 20.34 0.67 -4.44
C ASP A 135 19.17 1.61 -4.12
N VAL A 136 17.93 1.14 -4.27
CA VAL A 136 16.70 1.92 -4.01
C VAL A 136 16.26 1.80 -2.56
N VAL A 137 16.59 0.68 -1.91
CA VAL A 137 16.20 0.39 -0.53
C VAL A 137 17.18 1.01 0.45
N ASN A 138 16.82 2.17 0.99
CA ASN A 138 17.63 2.89 1.97
C ASN A 138 17.03 2.77 3.39
N VAL A 139 17.13 1.57 3.97
CA VAL A 139 16.60 1.25 5.30
C VAL A 139 17.77 0.88 6.22
N LYS A 140 17.79 1.45 7.42
CA LYS A 140 18.84 1.20 8.41
C LYS A 140 18.72 -0.22 8.98
N ARG A 141 19.85 -0.88 9.21
CA ARG A 141 19.89 -2.24 9.82
C ARG A 141 19.11 -2.36 11.13
N ARG A 142 19.08 -1.29 11.94
CA ARG A 142 18.33 -1.25 13.20
C ARG A 142 16.82 -1.34 12.96
N GLU A 143 16.30 -0.70 11.93
CA GLU A 143 14.89 -0.70 11.56
C GLU A 143 14.48 -2.05 10.99
N LEU A 144 15.34 -2.66 10.17
CA LEU A 144 15.15 -4.03 9.68
C LEU A 144 15.06 -5.06 10.82
N GLY A 145 15.86 -4.88 11.88
CA GLY A 145 15.83 -5.77 13.06
C GLY A 145 14.55 -5.66 13.90
N GLN A 146 13.76 -4.63 13.73
CA GLN A 146 12.47 -4.44 14.42
C GLN A 146 11.28 -5.07 13.66
N LEU A 147 11.49 -5.42 12.41
CA LEU A 147 10.45 -6.04 11.59
C LEU A 147 10.42 -7.56 11.82
N PRO A 148 9.26 -8.18 11.72
CA PRO A 148 9.13 -9.63 11.74
C PRO A 148 9.89 -10.24 10.55
N LYS A 149 10.32 -11.48 10.69
CA LYS A 149 10.85 -12.22 9.54
C LYS A 149 9.70 -12.44 8.53
N PRO A 150 9.96 -12.29 7.23
CA PRO A 150 8.96 -12.59 6.21
C PRO A 150 8.53 -14.05 6.31
N ASP A 151 7.26 -14.28 6.56
CA ASP A 151 6.70 -15.62 6.64
C ASP A 151 6.09 -15.99 5.27
N ALA A 152 6.49 -17.15 4.74
CA ALA A 152 5.99 -17.65 3.46
C ALA A 152 4.49 -17.96 3.47
N SER A 153 3.92 -18.23 4.65
CA SER A 153 2.48 -18.46 4.83
C SER A 153 1.68 -17.19 5.07
N ALA A 154 2.34 -16.03 5.21
CA ALA A 154 1.67 -14.77 5.48
C ALA A 154 1.08 -14.15 4.21
N GLY A 155 -0.17 -13.72 4.33
CA GLY A 155 -0.91 -13.15 3.22
C GLY A 155 -1.66 -14.19 2.39
N GLU A 156 -2.62 -13.69 1.62
CA GLU A 156 -3.39 -14.49 0.67
C GLU A 156 -2.64 -14.52 -0.67
N GLU A 157 -2.31 -15.71 -1.16
CA GLU A 157 -1.65 -15.85 -2.45
C GLU A 157 -2.67 -15.62 -3.57
N LEU A 158 -2.36 -14.64 -4.44
CA LEU A 158 -3.18 -14.30 -5.60
C LEU A 158 -2.44 -14.67 -6.87
N GLN A 159 -3.19 -15.24 -7.83
CA GLN A 159 -2.67 -15.36 -9.19
C GLN A 159 -2.60 -13.97 -9.82
N VAL A 160 -1.42 -13.60 -10.28
CA VAL A 160 -1.21 -12.28 -10.92
C VAL A 160 -1.84 -12.33 -12.31
N GLU A 161 -2.76 -11.40 -12.58
CA GLU A 161 -3.08 -11.05 -13.96
C GLU A 161 -1.82 -10.50 -14.62
N GLY A 162 -1.53 -10.95 -15.86
CA GLY A 162 -0.34 -10.54 -16.59
C GLY A 162 -0.15 -9.02 -16.58
N LEU A 163 1.10 -8.56 -16.51
CA LEU A 163 1.42 -7.14 -16.58
C LEU A 163 0.88 -6.56 -17.88
N GLN A 164 0.00 -5.58 -17.80
CA GLN A 164 -0.44 -4.84 -18.98
C GLN A 164 0.74 -4.03 -19.51
N VAL A 165 1.34 -4.53 -20.58
CA VAL A 165 2.52 -3.91 -21.22
C VAL A 165 2.17 -3.12 -22.48
N ALA A 166 0.99 -3.36 -23.05
CA ALA A 166 0.49 -2.59 -24.17
C ALA A 166 0.31 -1.12 -23.78
N GLY A 167 0.87 -0.22 -24.57
CA GLY A 167 0.88 1.22 -24.28
C GLY A 167 2.10 1.71 -23.46
N ARG A 168 2.97 0.81 -22.95
CA ARG A 168 4.23 1.21 -22.32
C ARG A 168 5.31 1.51 -23.36
N ARG A 169 6.29 2.33 -22.99
CA ARG A 169 7.45 2.64 -23.84
C ARG A 169 8.62 1.73 -23.48
N CYS A 170 9.34 1.32 -24.51
CA CYS A 170 10.58 0.57 -24.34
C CYS A 170 11.64 1.43 -23.65
N ARG A 171 12.19 0.97 -22.53
CA ARG A 171 13.20 1.70 -21.77
C ARG A 171 14.47 2.02 -22.56
N GLN A 172 14.85 1.16 -23.51
CA GLN A 172 16.07 1.31 -24.31
C GLN A 172 15.87 2.25 -25.52
N SER A 173 14.74 2.15 -26.21
CA SER A 173 14.52 2.82 -27.50
C SER A 173 13.40 3.87 -27.49
N ASP A 174 12.72 4.06 -26.36
CA ASP A 174 11.54 4.91 -26.16
C ASP A 174 10.37 4.63 -27.15
N LYS A 175 10.44 3.53 -27.91
CA LYS A 175 9.37 3.13 -28.81
C LYS A 175 8.17 2.62 -28.04
N LEU A 176 6.98 3.01 -28.49
CA LEU A 176 5.72 2.51 -27.94
C LEU A 176 5.57 1.03 -28.24
N ILE A 177 5.21 0.24 -27.25
CA ILE A 177 4.90 -1.18 -27.36
C ILE A 177 3.40 -1.31 -27.56
N SER A 178 2.99 -1.56 -28.79
CA SER A 178 1.57 -1.64 -29.16
C SER A 178 0.97 -3.02 -28.93
N PHE A 179 1.79 -4.06 -28.97
CA PHE A 179 1.35 -5.45 -28.80
C PHE A 179 2.18 -6.15 -27.73
N GLU A 180 1.53 -6.92 -26.87
CA GLU A 180 2.19 -7.68 -25.79
C GLU A 180 3.26 -8.66 -26.33
N LYS A 181 3.01 -9.30 -27.47
CA LYS A 181 3.98 -10.20 -28.14
C LYS A 181 5.33 -9.54 -28.46
N ASP A 182 5.33 -8.21 -28.63
CA ASP A 182 6.53 -7.44 -28.94
C ASP A 182 7.24 -6.94 -27.67
N ALA A 183 6.63 -7.18 -26.49
CA ALA A 183 7.25 -6.86 -25.22
C ALA A 183 8.21 -7.96 -24.75
N ARG A 184 9.23 -7.54 -24.03
CA ARG A 184 10.10 -8.37 -23.20
C ARG A 184 10.26 -7.69 -21.86
N ILE A 185 10.21 -8.48 -20.80
CA ILE A 185 10.23 -7.97 -19.44
C ILE A 185 11.49 -8.47 -18.75
N CYS A 186 12.13 -7.60 -18.00
CA CYS A 186 13.20 -8.00 -17.11
C CYS A 186 12.64 -8.88 -15.98
N PRO A 187 13.12 -10.11 -15.76
CA PRO A 187 12.58 -10.99 -14.74
C PRO A 187 12.86 -10.50 -13.30
N ASN A 188 13.79 -9.56 -13.15
CA ASN A 188 14.18 -9.04 -11.84
C ASN A 188 13.35 -7.81 -11.43
N CYS A 189 13.29 -6.77 -12.25
CA CYS A 189 12.64 -5.50 -11.89
C CYS A 189 11.38 -5.18 -12.69
N CYS A 190 10.98 -6.06 -13.62
CA CYS A 190 9.81 -5.89 -14.50
C CYS A 190 9.91 -4.71 -15.49
N GLU A 191 11.12 -4.16 -15.73
CA GLU A 191 11.33 -3.16 -16.77
C GLU A 191 10.97 -3.71 -18.14
N VAL A 192 10.33 -2.86 -18.98
CA VAL A 192 9.77 -3.31 -20.26
C VAL A 192 10.65 -2.87 -21.43
N TYR A 193 10.92 -3.80 -22.33
CA TYR A 193 11.71 -3.60 -23.53
C TYR A 193 10.94 -4.08 -24.76
N HIS A 194 11.18 -3.44 -25.90
CA HIS A 194 10.71 -3.96 -27.16
C HIS A 194 11.64 -5.12 -27.60
N ARG A 195 11.08 -6.22 -28.12
CA ARG A 195 11.83 -7.45 -28.50
C ARG A 195 13.07 -7.20 -29.37
N LEU A 196 13.04 -6.15 -30.21
CA LEU A 196 14.16 -5.78 -31.08
C LEU A 196 15.23 -4.90 -30.39
N HIS A 197 14.96 -4.45 -29.16
CA HIS A 197 15.80 -3.51 -28.44
C HIS A 197 16.03 -3.96 -26.99
N VAL A 198 16.21 -5.27 -26.78
CA VAL A 198 16.57 -5.82 -25.47
C VAL A 198 18.07 -5.63 -25.26
N PRO A 199 18.53 -4.88 -24.24
CA PRO A 199 19.94 -4.73 -23.94
C PRO A 199 20.51 -6.00 -23.32
N GLN A 200 21.84 -6.11 -23.26
CA GLN A 200 22.50 -7.24 -22.57
C GLN A 200 22.28 -7.17 -21.07
N ASP A 201 22.39 -5.95 -20.51
CA ASP A 201 22.16 -5.68 -19.10
C ASP A 201 20.94 -4.75 -18.95
N CYS A 202 20.11 -5.04 -17.98
CA CYS A 202 18.93 -4.22 -17.70
C CYS A 202 19.35 -2.80 -17.30
N VAL A 203 18.83 -1.79 -17.99
CA VAL A 203 19.15 -0.37 -17.73
C VAL A 203 18.77 0.08 -16.31
N THR A 204 17.77 -0.59 -15.72
CA THR A 204 17.21 -0.19 -14.41
C THR A 204 17.90 -0.92 -13.25
N CYS A 205 18.11 -2.24 -13.34
CA CYS A 205 18.63 -3.03 -12.22
C CYS A 205 20.01 -3.66 -12.48
N ASN A 206 20.62 -3.37 -13.63
CA ASN A 206 21.94 -3.84 -14.04
C ASN A 206 22.11 -5.38 -14.07
N GLN A 207 21.01 -6.13 -14.02
CA GLN A 207 21.05 -7.60 -14.15
C GLN A 207 21.19 -8.00 -15.61
N ILE A 208 21.97 -9.08 -15.83
CA ILE A 208 22.13 -9.66 -17.18
C ILE A 208 20.76 -10.05 -17.71
N LEU A 209 20.35 -9.40 -18.79
CA LEU A 209 19.05 -9.57 -19.39
C LEU A 209 19.13 -10.47 -20.62
N GLY A 210 19.81 -10.06 -21.67
CA GLY A 210 20.03 -10.87 -22.88
C GLY A 210 18.87 -11.78 -23.25
N ASN A 211 19.13 -13.09 -23.32
CA ASN A 211 18.12 -14.11 -23.60
C ASN A 211 17.22 -14.47 -22.40
N ARG A 212 17.42 -13.86 -21.23
CA ARG A 212 16.62 -14.11 -20.01
C ARG A 212 15.37 -13.24 -19.95
N ALA A 213 15.23 -12.25 -20.83
CA ALA A 213 14.01 -11.45 -20.90
C ALA A 213 12.81 -12.34 -21.22
N VAL A 214 11.76 -12.25 -20.42
CA VAL A 214 10.55 -13.06 -20.54
C VAL A 214 9.46 -12.32 -21.30
N THR A 215 8.55 -13.07 -21.92
CA THR A 215 7.29 -12.53 -22.44
C THR A 215 6.35 -12.27 -21.28
N PRO A 216 5.51 -11.20 -21.35
CA PRO A 216 4.53 -10.88 -20.32
C PRO A 216 3.57 -12.01 -20.06
#